data_24a7b4b4e57cb2281ebd8985fce03a0d
#
_entry.id   24a7b4b4e57cb2281ebd8985fce03a0d
#
_cell.length_a   1.000
_cell.length_b   1.000
_cell.length_c   1.000
_cell.angle_alpha   90.00
_cell.angle_beta   90.00
_cell.angle_gamma   90.00
#
_symmetry.space_group_name_H-M   'P 1'
#
loop_
_entity.id
_entity.type
_entity.pdbx_description
1 polymer ?
#
loop_
_entity_poly.entity_id
_entity_poly.type
_entity_poly.pdbx_seq_one_letter_code
_entity_poly.pdbx_strand_id
1 'polypeptide(L)'
;MTLQNEAQPAHDTLHVGHTGVVVSQLLDEDWTPTADPSSNAFTEAIDGVLHLTADLARRLIGAHQAAAALIIEGDWTSMRKYFSLSPRYAAWYDYRTPAVGFGIHADVVKQNVPIRLTQAELERHPDWCGFGTQAGRHPPMRGWLAVPLLGQYGRNYGLLQLSDKYDEQDFTEEDETQLTRLAQLTAKTLDAIHRMHSK
;
A
#
# COMPACT_ATOMS: atom_id res chain seq x y z
N MET A 1 61.18 -27.68 10.93
CA MET A 1 61.28 -26.24 11.06
C MET A 1 59.84 -25.72 10.94
N THR A 2 59.27 -25.46 12.05
CA THR A 2 57.83 -25.30 12.34
C THR A 2 57.51 -23.80 12.37
N LEU A 3 56.46 -23.37 11.77
CA LEU A 3 55.81 -22.13 12.14
C LEU A 3 54.31 -22.38 12.23
N GLN A 4 53.85 -22.37 13.47
CA GLN A 4 52.46 -22.28 13.87
C GLN A 4 51.95 -20.89 13.53
N ASN A 5 50.74 -20.83 13.03
CA ASN A 5 49.98 -19.58 12.96
C ASN A 5 48.66 -19.81 13.70
N GLU A 6 48.60 -19.28 14.90
CA GLU A 6 47.39 -19.26 15.74
C GLU A 6 46.40 -18.28 15.17
N ALA A 7 45.19 -18.74 14.88
CA ALA A 7 44.06 -17.90 14.56
C ALA A 7 43.32 -17.54 15.85
N GLN A 8 43.22 -16.24 16.17
CA GLN A 8 42.41 -15.68 17.24
C GLN A 8 40.91 -15.76 16.87
N PRO A 9 40.05 -16.07 17.83
CA PRO A 9 38.60 -16.04 17.58
C PRO A 9 38.09 -14.61 17.55
N ALA A 10 37.37 -14.27 16.49
CA ALA A 10 36.64 -13.04 16.37
C ALA A 10 35.47 -13.00 17.37
N HIS A 11 35.45 -11.97 18.19
CA HIS A 11 34.31 -11.63 19.03
C HIS A 11 33.09 -11.25 18.16
N ASP A 12 32.09 -12.08 18.21
CA ASP A 12 30.75 -11.81 17.65
C ASP A 12 30.06 -10.76 18.51
N THR A 13 30.12 -9.52 18.07
CA THR A 13 29.34 -8.43 18.67
C THR A 13 27.95 -8.48 18.05
N LEU A 14 26.98 -8.99 18.80
CA LEU A 14 25.56 -8.91 18.49
C LEU A 14 25.15 -7.45 18.36
N HIS A 15 25.11 -6.93 17.14
CA HIS A 15 24.38 -5.70 16.83
C HIS A 15 22.88 -6.00 16.85
N VAL A 16 22.23 -5.57 17.91
CA VAL A 16 20.78 -5.41 17.94
C VAL A 16 20.42 -4.34 16.91
N GLY A 17 20.02 -4.78 15.72
CA GLY A 17 19.54 -3.93 14.67
C GLY A 17 18.23 -3.26 15.10
N HIS A 18 18.29 -1.97 15.33
CA HIS A 18 17.10 -1.13 15.37
C HIS A 18 16.39 -1.29 14.04
N THR A 19 15.16 -1.78 14.07
CA THR A 19 14.20 -1.68 12.97
C THR A 19 13.79 -0.22 12.82
N GLY A 20 14.72 0.59 12.35
CA GLY A 20 14.39 1.90 11.82
C GLY A 20 13.64 1.68 10.51
N VAL A 21 12.35 2.01 10.50
CA VAL A 21 11.60 2.20 9.26
C VAL A 21 12.33 3.27 8.48
N VAL A 22 13.01 2.88 7.40
CA VAL A 22 13.63 3.84 6.48
C VAL A 22 12.52 4.51 5.69
N VAL A 23 11.98 5.59 6.23
CA VAL A 23 10.98 6.46 5.58
C VAL A 23 11.62 7.38 4.53
N SER A 24 12.93 7.32 4.33
CA SER A 24 13.70 8.41 3.75
C SER A 24 14.09 8.30 2.27
N GLN A 25 13.45 7.46 1.44
CA GLN A 25 13.84 7.42 0.01
C GLN A 25 12.67 7.23 -0.94
N LEU A 26 11.63 8.05 -0.81
CA LEU A 26 10.54 8.15 -1.79
C LEU A 26 10.35 9.60 -2.27
N LEU A 27 11.41 10.37 -2.32
CA LEU A 27 11.38 11.67 -2.98
C LEU A 27 11.92 11.48 -4.40
N ASP A 28 11.08 11.68 -5.39
CA ASP A 28 11.50 11.85 -6.78
C ASP A 28 12.59 12.92 -6.83
N GLU A 29 13.74 12.62 -7.45
CA GLU A 29 14.87 13.55 -7.60
C GLU A 29 14.54 14.80 -8.43
N ASP A 30 13.35 14.91 -9.00
CA ASP A 30 12.88 16.07 -9.79
C ASP A 30 11.95 17.01 -9.00
N TRP A 31 11.76 16.83 -7.69
CA TRP A 31 10.94 17.73 -6.90
C TRP A 31 11.73 18.96 -6.46
N THR A 32 11.58 20.07 -7.17
CA THR A 32 12.09 21.37 -6.77
C THR A 32 11.13 22.02 -5.76
N PRO A 33 11.58 22.33 -4.52
CA PRO A 33 10.70 22.88 -3.50
C PRO A 33 10.45 24.37 -3.75
N THR A 34 9.46 24.69 -4.58
CA THR A 34 8.84 26.01 -4.60
C THR A 34 7.48 26.02 -3.89
N ALA A 35 7.13 24.90 -3.24
CA ALA A 35 5.87 24.74 -2.54
C ALA A 35 5.90 25.44 -1.18
N ASP A 36 4.80 26.12 -0.85
CA ASP A 36 4.50 26.65 0.47
C ASP A 36 4.73 25.55 1.54
N PRO A 37 5.46 25.84 2.65
CA PRO A 37 5.67 24.89 3.74
C PRO A 37 4.38 24.27 4.28
N SER A 38 3.26 24.97 4.24
CA SER A 38 1.93 24.44 4.60
C SER A 38 1.45 23.35 3.65
N SER A 39 1.76 23.45 2.36
CA SER A 39 1.43 22.44 1.35
C SER A 39 2.23 21.16 1.53
N ASN A 40 3.48 21.24 1.96
CA ASN A 40 4.32 20.09 2.27
C ASN A 40 3.81 19.33 3.49
N ALA A 41 3.53 20.03 4.60
CA ALA A 41 3.00 19.43 5.81
C ALA A 41 1.66 18.72 5.56
N PHE A 42 0.81 19.29 4.70
CA PHE A 42 -0.45 18.67 4.28
C PHE A 42 -0.21 17.36 3.51
N THR A 43 0.68 17.38 2.53
CA THR A 43 1.01 16.19 1.74
C THR A 43 1.62 15.11 2.61
N GLU A 44 2.58 15.45 3.47
CA GLU A 44 3.21 14.53 4.41
C GLU A 44 2.21 13.89 5.38
N ALA A 45 1.23 14.65 5.86
CA ALA A 45 0.19 14.13 6.74
C ALA A 45 -0.69 13.09 6.02
N ILE A 46 -1.07 13.34 4.77
CA ILE A 46 -1.82 12.38 3.95
C ILE A 46 -0.99 11.14 3.68
N ASP A 47 0.25 11.31 3.27
CA ASP A 47 1.18 10.22 2.96
C ASP A 47 1.38 9.32 4.19
N GLY A 48 1.62 9.92 5.36
CA GLY A 48 1.75 9.19 6.62
C GLY A 48 0.51 8.38 6.99
N VAL A 49 -0.68 8.95 6.83
CA VAL A 49 -1.96 8.26 7.09
C VAL A 49 -2.13 7.07 6.15
N LEU A 50 -1.84 7.23 4.87
CA LEU A 50 -2.05 6.16 3.88
C LEU A 50 -1.03 5.04 4.00
N HIS A 51 0.24 5.35 4.30
CA HIS A 51 1.24 4.34 4.63
C HIS A 51 0.84 3.54 5.87
N LEU A 52 0.47 4.22 6.94
CA LEU A 52 0.02 3.56 8.17
C LEU A 52 -1.21 2.69 7.92
N THR A 53 -2.17 3.19 7.14
CA THR A 53 -3.39 2.45 6.79
C THR A 53 -3.07 1.17 6.02
N ALA A 54 -2.17 1.23 5.02
CA ALA A 54 -1.76 0.05 4.27
C ALA A 54 -1.09 -0.99 5.19
N ASP A 55 -0.20 -0.57 6.10
CA ASP A 55 0.47 -1.48 7.03
C ASP A 55 -0.51 -2.09 8.05
N LEU A 56 -1.42 -1.31 8.60
CA LEU A 56 -2.46 -1.79 9.50
C LEU A 56 -3.39 -2.78 8.81
N ALA A 57 -3.86 -2.48 7.60
CA ALA A 57 -4.73 -3.38 6.83
C ALA A 57 -4.07 -4.74 6.60
N ARG A 58 -2.80 -4.73 6.16
CA ARG A 58 -2.03 -5.93 5.92
C ARG A 58 -1.91 -6.80 7.18
N ARG A 59 -1.59 -6.18 8.32
CA ARG A 59 -1.38 -6.89 9.59
C ARG A 59 -2.69 -7.34 10.22
N LEU A 60 -3.73 -6.52 10.18
CA LEU A 60 -5.03 -6.79 10.80
C LEU A 60 -5.69 -8.01 10.16
N ILE A 61 -5.66 -8.11 8.84
CA ILE A 61 -6.32 -9.17 8.09
C ILE A 61 -5.37 -10.35 7.82
N GLY A 62 -4.07 -10.15 7.96
CA GLY A 62 -3.09 -11.20 7.73
C GLY A 62 -2.86 -11.45 6.24
N ALA A 63 -2.52 -10.41 5.49
CA ALA A 63 -2.19 -10.50 4.07
C ALA A 63 -0.69 -10.25 3.81
N HIS A 64 -0.18 -10.77 2.71
CA HIS A 64 1.19 -10.52 2.28
C HIS A 64 1.36 -9.17 1.60
N GLN A 65 0.27 -8.63 1.05
CA GLN A 65 0.29 -7.36 0.31
C GLN A 65 -0.91 -6.50 0.71
N ALA A 66 -0.64 -5.22 0.90
CA ALA A 66 -1.65 -4.17 1.00
C ALA A 66 -1.20 -2.95 0.19
N ALA A 67 -2.15 -2.21 -0.34
CA ALA A 67 -1.90 -0.89 -0.89
C ALA A 67 -3.06 0.06 -0.59
N ALA A 68 -2.72 1.27 -0.18
CA ALA A 68 -3.65 2.39 -0.19
C ALA A 68 -3.38 3.21 -1.47
N ALA A 69 -4.41 3.51 -2.23
CA ALA A 69 -4.31 4.31 -3.44
C ALA A 69 -5.12 5.60 -3.27
N LEU A 70 -4.47 6.73 -3.46
CA LEU A 70 -5.08 8.07 -3.41
C LEU A 70 -5.35 8.57 -4.82
N ILE A 71 -6.56 9.06 -5.07
CA ILE A 71 -6.94 9.75 -6.31
C ILE A 71 -6.32 11.15 -6.30
N ILE A 72 -5.60 11.50 -7.37
CA ILE A 72 -4.96 12.81 -7.50
C ILE A 72 -5.91 13.76 -8.21
N GLU A 73 -6.14 14.93 -7.63
CA GLU A 73 -6.95 16.01 -8.22
C GLU A 73 -8.35 15.59 -8.73
N GLY A 74 -8.91 14.53 -8.14
CA GLY A 74 -10.21 13.98 -8.56
C GLY A 74 -10.15 13.13 -9.84
N ASP A 75 -8.99 12.96 -10.44
CA ASP A 75 -8.79 12.07 -11.57
C ASP A 75 -8.47 10.65 -11.09
N TRP A 76 -9.47 9.76 -11.15
CA TRP A 76 -9.33 8.36 -10.76
C TRP A 76 -8.37 7.55 -11.66
N THR A 77 -8.03 8.06 -12.84
CA THR A 77 -7.02 7.43 -13.72
C THR A 77 -5.61 7.71 -13.25
N SER A 78 -5.44 8.71 -12.38
CA SER A 78 -4.17 9.07 -11.76
C SER A 78 -4.25 8.79 -10.26
N MET A 79 -3.41 7.86 -9.77
CA MET A 79 -3.40 7.46 -8.36
C MET A 79 -1.98 7.41 -7.81
N ARG A 80 -1.80 7.96 -6.60
CA ARG A 80 -0.60 7.72 -5.80
C ARG A 80 -0.82 6.48 -4.94
N LYS A 81 0.10 5.52 -4.97
CA LYS A 81 -0.03 4.24 -4.26
C LYS A 81 1.02 4.10 -3.17
N TYR A 82 0.57 3.60 -2.02
CA TYR A 82 1.38 3.32 -0.83
C TYR A 82 1.30 1.83 -0.55
N PHE A 83 2.42 1.13 -0.64
CA PHE A 83 2.47 -0.32 -0.46
C PHE A 83 2.95 -0.70 0.93
N SER A 84 2.36 -1.75 1.48
CA SER A 84 2.90 -2.53 2.58
C SER A 84 3.04 -3.98 2.13
N LEU A 85 4.27 -4.49 2.15
CA LEU A 85 4.61 -5.84 1.75
C LEU A 85 5.17 -6.62 2.95
N SER A 86 4.84 -7.90 3.04
CA SER A 86 5.46 -8.79 4.02
C SER A 86 6.88 -9.18 3.60
N PRO A 87 7.72 -9.75 4.50
CA PRO A 87 9.04 -10.24 4.15
C PRO A 87 9.05 -11.27 3.02
N ARG A 88 7.96 -11.99 2.79
CA ARG A 88 7.81 -12.90 1.64
C ARG A 88 8.05 -12.19 0.31
N TYR A 89 7.72 -10.93 0.23
CA TYR A 89 7.85 -10.10 -0.97
C TYR A 89 8.95 -9.03 -0.87
N ALA A 90 9.99 -9.29 -0.08
CA ALA A 90 11.12 -8.37 0.08
C ALA A 90 11.80 -8.00 -1.25
N ALA A 91 11.81 -8.92 -2.22
CA ALA A 91 12.37 -8.66 -3.55
C ALA A 91 11.63 -7.55 -4.34
N TRP A 92 10.44 -7.16 -3.90
CA TRP A 92 9.60 -6.13 -4.52
C TRP A 92 9.46 -4.85 -3.68
N TYR A 93 10.26 -4.65 -2.64
CA TYR A 93 10.18 -3.43 -1.82
C TYR A 93 10.43 -2.16 -2.63
N ASP A 94 11.22 -2.25 -3.69
CA ASP A 94 11.50 -1.14 -4.59
C ASP A 94 10.52 -1.04 -5.77
N TYR A 95 9.47 -1.86 -5.74
CA TYR A 95 8.46 -1.85 -6.79
C TYR A 95 7.71 -0.52 -6.82
N ARG A 96 7.70 0.10 -7.99
CA ARG A 96 6.95 1.31 -8.28
C ARG A 96 5.95 1.01 -9.37
N THR A 97 4.67 1.13 -9.05
CA THR A 97 3.61 1.02 -10.05
C THR A 97 3.41 2.36 -10.71
N PRO A 98 3.24 2.42 -12.04
CA PRO A 98 2.66 3.61 -12.65
C PRO A 98 1.36 3.99 -11.93
N ALA A 99 1.19 5.28 -11.65
CA ALA A 99 0.00 5.78 -10.96
C ALA A 99 -1.21 5.82 -11.92
N VAL A 100 -1.68 4.64 -12.32
CA VAL A 100 -2.79 4.53 -13.28
C VAL A 100 -3.88 3.66 -12.67
N GLY A 101 -5.08 4.21 -12.56
CA GLY A 101 -6.26 3.54 -11.99
C GLY A 101 -7.04 2.74 -13.04
N PHE A 102 -6.39 1.74 -13.68
CA PHE A 102 -7.04 0.88 -14.67
C PHE A 102 -7.44 -0.49 -14.08
N GLY A 103 -8.23 -1.22 -14.86
CA GLY A 103 -8.65 -2.57 -14.53
C GLY A 103 -9.56 -2.61 -13.32
N ILE A 104 -9.44 -3.66 -12.51
CA ILE A 104 -10.30 -3.91 -11.35
C ILE A 104 -10.35 -2.77 -10.32
N HIS A 105 -9.32 -1.92 -10.25
CA HIS A 105 -9.33 -0.74 -9.37
C HIS A 105 -10.40 0.27 -9.77
N ALA A 106 -10.64 0.40 -11.08
CA ALA A 106 -11.65 1.32 -11.61
C ALA A 106 -13.06 0.95 -11.16
N ASP A 107 -13.34 -0.35 -10.99
CA ASP A 107 -14.65 -0.81 -10.56
C ASP A 107 -14.96 -0.38 -9.14
N VAL A 108 -13.99 -0.51 -8.22
CA VAL A 108 -14.14 -0.05 -6.82
C VAL A 108 -14.41 1.44 -6.76
N VAL A 109 -13.63 2.22 -7.52
CA VAL A 109 -13.72 3.70 -7.50
C VAL A 109 -15.00 4.20 -8.14
N LYS A 110 -15.44 3.61 -9.26
CA LYS A 110 -16.65 4.01 -9.98
C LYS A 110 -17.91 3.61 -9.25
N GLN A 111 -17.94 2.40 -8.68
CA GLN A 111 -19.12 1.86 -8.02
C GLN A 111 -19.22 2.31 -6.55
N ASN A 112 -18.12 2.72 -5.93
CA ASN A 112 -18.04 3.10 -4.51
C ASN A 112 -18.47 1.97 -3.55
N VAL A 113 -18.24 0.71 -3.93
CA VAL A 113 -18.58 -0.46 -3.13
C VAL A 113 -17.34 -1.35 -2.93
N PRO A 114 -17.30 -2.12 -1.83
CA PRO A 114 -16.29 -3.18 -1.68
C PRO A 114 -16.38 -4.20 -2.80
N ILE A 115 -15.24 -4.72 -3.23
CA ILE A 115 -15.15 -5.83 -4.17
C ILE A 115 -14.21 -6.88 -3.58
N ARG A 116 -14.70 -8.11 -3.50
CA ARG A 116 -13.96 -9.28 -3.01
C ARG A 116 -13.98 -10.35 -4.09
N LEU A 117 -12.80 -10.76 -4.54
CA LEU A 117 -12.63 -11.77 -5.58
C LEU A 117 -11.77 -12.92 -5.04
N THR A 118 -12.27 -14.13 -5.18
CA THR A 118 -11.47 -15.34 -5.05
C THR A 118 -10.40 -15.37 -6.14
N GLN A 119 -9.38 -16.22 -6.01
CA GLN A 119 -8.39 -16.38 -7.07
C GLN A 119 -9.03 -16.71 -8.42
N ALA A 120 -10.00 -17.64 -8.42
CA ALA A 120 -10.67 -18.06 -9.65
C ALA A 120 -11.56 -16.98 -10.28
N GLU A 121 -12.14 -16.10 -9.47
CA GLU A 121 -12.91 -14.95 -9.96
C GLU A 121 -11.98 -13.87 -10.49
N LEU A 122 -10.87 -13.59 -9.79
CA LEU A 122 -9.85 -12.63 -10.24
C LEU A 122 -9.32 -13.00 -11.62
N GLU A 123 -8.92 -14.26 -11.82
CA GLU A 123 -8.38 -14.73 -13.11
C GLU A 123 -9.38 -14.66 -14.27
N ARG A 124 -10.68 -14.72 -13.97
CA ARG A 124 -11.77 -14.63 -14.96
C ARG A 124 -12.33 -13.23 -15.13
N HIS A 125 -11.88 -12.27 -14.29
CA HIS A 125 -12.43 -10.93 -14.32
C HIS A 125 -12.02 -10.21 -15.63
N PRO A 126 -12.97 -9.62 -16.39
CA PRO A 126 -12.69 -9.05 -17.70
C PRO A 126 -11.68 -7.90 -17.65
N ASP A 127 -11.66 -7.14 -16.55
CA ASP A 127 -10.75 -6.03 -16.34
C ASP A 127 -9.43 -6.42 -15.65
N TRP A 128 -9.22 -7.72 -15.39
CA TRP A 128 -7.96 -8.23 -14.87
C TRP A 128 -6.92 -8.38 -15.97
N CYS A 129 -5.95 -7.49 -16.01
CA CYS A 129 -4.91 -7.46 -17.05
C CYS A 129 -3.64 -8.23 -16.68
N GLY A 130 -3.58 -8.91 -15.52
CA GLY A 130 -2.43 -9.74 -15.10
C GLY A 130 -1.09 -8.99 -15.10
N PHE A 131 -1.09 -7.66 -14.92
CA PHE A 131 0.07 -6.76 -15.01
C PHE A 131 0.75 -6.68 -16.38
N GLY A 132 0.26 -7.36 -17.42
CA GLY A 132 0.80 -7.31 -18.78
C GLY A 132 2.32 -7.49 -18.83
N THR A 133 3.05 -6.54 -19.43
CA THR A 133 4.51 -6.57 -19.53
C THR A 133 5.24 -6.38 -18.19
N GLN A 134 4.53 -6.01 -17.13
CA GLN A 134 5.07 -5.84 -15.77
C GLN A 134 4.89 -7.07 -14.87
N ALA A 135 4.31 -8.15 -15.39
CA ALA A 135 4.00 -9.36 -14.60
C ALA A 135 5.23 -9.91 -13.83
N GLY A 136 6.41 -9.93 -14.44
CA GLY A 136 7.65 -10.36 -13.80
C GLY A 136 8.25 -9.37 -12.78
N ARG A 137 7.71 -8.16 -12.71
CA ARG A 137 8.18 -7.09 -11.80
C ARG A 137 7.19 -6.80 -10.68
N HIS A 138 6.02 -7.42 -10.70
CA HIS A 138 4.99 -7.25 -9.68
C HIS A 138 4.98 -8.46 -8.73
N PRO A 139 4.80 -8.27 -7.41
CA PRO A 139 4.58 -9.40 -6.51
C PRO A 139 3.35 -10.18 -6.98
N PRO A 140 3.38 -11.53 -6.95
CA PRO A 140 2.24 -12.34 -7.33
C PRO A 140 0.99 -11.94 -6.53
N MET A 141 -0.15 -11.79 -7.21
CA MET A 141 -1.43 -11.60 -6.54
C MET A 141 -2.16 -12.92 -6.45
N ARG A 142 -2.77 -13.16 -5.28
CA ARG A 142 -3.64 -14.30 -5.03
C ARG A 142 -4.89 -13.84 -4.31
N GLY A 143 -6.02 -13.92 -4.99
CA GLY A 143 -7.25 -13.32 -4.53
C GLY A 143 -7.13 -11.80 -4.40
N TRP A 144 -8.24 -11.14 -4.21
CA TRP A 144 -8.24 -9.68 -4.10
C TRP A 144 -9.41 -9.19 -3.25
N LEU A 145 -9.13 -8.26 -2.37
CA LEU A 145 -10.13 -7.55 -1.60
C LEU A 145 -9.80 -6.06 -1.66
N ALA A 146 -10.76 -5.25 -2.09
CA ALA A 146 -10.59 -3.80 -2.08
C ALA A 146 -11.86 -3.09 -1.64
N VAL A 147 -11.68 -1.96 -0.97
CA VAL A 147 -12.75 -1.11 -0.46
C VAL A 147 -12.47 0.35 -0.78
N PRO A 148 -13.50 1.16 -1.09
CA PRO A 148 -13.30 2.58 -1.36
C PRO A 148 -13.01 3.36 -0.08
N LEU A 149 -12.20 4.42 -0.20
CA LEU A 149 -11.97 5.42 0.86
C LEU A 149 -13.01 6.55 0.73
N LEU A 150 -14.21 6.32 1.25
CA LEU A 150 -15.33 7.26 1.16
C LEU A 150 -15.37 8.20 2.36
N GLY A 151 -15.10 9.47 2.10
CA GLY A 151 -15.25 10.57 3.05
C GLY A 151 -16.68 11.11 3.11
N GLN A 152 -16.85 12.24 3.81
CA GLN A 152 -18.11 12.91 3.93
C GLN A 152 -18.67 13.33 2.56
N TYR A 153 -19.98 13.37 2.46
CA TYR A 153 -20.71 13.77 1.25
C TYR A 153 -20.38 12.93 0.00
N GLY A 154 -19.92 11.69 0.19
CA GLY A 154 -19.62 10.77 -0.92
C GLY A 154 -18.31 11.07 -1.66
N ARG A 155 -17.44 11.92 -1.12
CA ARG A 155 -16.12 12.15 -1.70
C ARG A 155 -15.31 10.87 -1.67
N ASN A 156 -14.91 10.37 -2.83
CA ASN A 156 -14.02 9.25 -2.93
C ASN A 156 -12.56 9.74 -2.97
N TYR A 157 -11.76 9.33 -1.97
CA TYR A 157 -10.33 9.62 -1.89
C TYR A 157 -9.48 8.58 -2.62
N GLY A 158 -10.06 7.42 -2.96
CA GLY A 158 -9.33 6.32 -3.54
C GLY A 158 -9.79 4.98 -2.98
N LEU A 159 -8.88 4.05 -2.80
CA LEU A 159 -9.18 2.71 -2.32
C LEU A 159 -8.09 2.14 -1.41
N LEU A 160 -8.48 1.15 -0.61
CA LEU A 160 -7.59 0.30 0.17
C LEU A 160 -7.77 -1.13 -0.32
N GLN A 161 -6.66 -1.82 -0.63
CA GLN A 161 -6.69 -3.17 -1.18
C GLN A 161 -5.73 -4.12 -0.48
N LEU A 162 -6.06 -5.40 -0.53
CA LEU A 162 -5.28 -6.53 -0.05
C LEU A 162 -5.17 -7.61 -1.12
N SER A 163 -4.09 -8.37 -1.07
CA SER A 163 -3.91 -9.59 -1.86
C SER A 163 -3.05 -10.58 -1.08
N ASP A 164 -3.24 -11.86 -1.36
CA ASP A 164 -2.46 -12.97 -0.83
C ASP A 164 -2.49 -13.08 0.70
N LYS A 165 -3.52 -13.73 1.24
CA LYS A 165 -3.63 -14.00 2.69
C LYS A 165 -2.52 -14.94 3.16
N TYR A 166 -2.11 -14.80 4.42
CA TYR A 166 -1.07 -15.65 5.05
C TYR A 166 -1.45 -17.13 5.08
N ASP A 167 -2.73 -17.43 5.28
CA ASP A 167 -3.30 -18.78 5.33
C ASP A 167 -3.58 -19.37 3.95
N GLU A 168 -3.29 -18.62 2.91
CA GLU A 168 -3.51 -18.98 1.50
C GLU A 168 -4.98 -19.25 1.13
N GLN A 169 -5.93 -18.82 1.95
CA GLN A 169 -7.36 -18.89 1.65
C GLN A 169 -7.86 -17.63 0.94
N ASP A 170 -9.05 -17.68 0.39
CA ASP A 170 -9.72 -16.51 -0.14
C ASP A 170 -10.14 -15.55 0.99
N PHE A 171 -10.28 -14.26 0.67
CA PHE A 171 -10.80 -13.30 1.62
C PHE A 171 -12.26 -13.58 1.97
N THR A 172 -12.62 -13.40 3.23
CA THR A 172 -13.95 -13.66 3.78
C THR A 172 -14.79 -12.38 3.89
N GLU A 173 -16.07 -12.51 4.20
CA GLU A 173 -16.96 -11.36 4.54
C GLU A 173 -16.50 -10.64 5.80
N GLU A 174 -15.90 -11.35 6.75
CA GLU A 174 -15.33 -10.73 7.96
C GLU A 174 -14.12 -9.87 7.58
N ASP A 175 -13.23 -10.35 6.70
CA ASP A 175 -12.08 -9.58 6.19
C ASP A 175 -12.58 -8.30 5.50
N GLU A 176 -13.63 -8.40 4.67
CA GLU A 176 -14.24 -7.27 3.98
C GLU A 176 -14.84 -6.26 4.97
N THR A 177 -15.54 -6.76 5.99
CA THR A 177 -16.11 -5.91 7.06
C THR A 177 -15.01 -5.16 7.82
N GLN A 178 -13.93 -5.83 8.19
CA GLN A 178 -12.82 -5.23 8.92
C GLN A 178 -12.09 -4.19 8.05
N LEU A 179 -11.82 -4.52 6.79
CA LEU A 179 -11.19 -3.59 5.85
C LEU A 179 -12.06 -2.36 5.61
N THR A 180 -13.37 -2.54 5.46
CA THR A 180 -14.33 -1.43 5.29
C THR A 180 -14.33 -0.49 6.49
N ARG A 181 -14.30 -1.03 7.73
CA ARG A 181 -14.20 -0.22 8.95
C ARG A 181 -12.91 0.61 8.99
N LEU A 182 -11.78 0.00 8.63
CA LEU A 182 -10.51 0.70 8.56
C LEU A 182 -10.53 1.80 7.48
N ALA A 183 -11.07 1.50 6.31
CA ALA A 183 -11.22 2.48 5.22
C ALA A 183 -12.08 3.68 5.62
N GLN A 184 -13.18 3.45 6.35
CA GLN A 184 -14.03 4.51 6.88
C GLN A 184 -13.31 5.41 7.89
N LEU A 185 -12.50 4.83 8.80
CA LEU A 185 -11.68 5.60 9.74
C LEU A 185 -10.64 6.44 9.00
N THR A 186 -9.97 5.83 8.02
CA THR A 186 -8.98 6.53 7.18
C THR A 186 -9.61 7.69 6.43
N ALA A 187 -10.74 7.48 5.78
CA ALA A 187 -11.44 8.53 5.04
C ALA A 187 -11.87 9.69 5.94
N LYS A 188 -12.34 9.41 7.17
CA LYS A 188 -12.64 10.46 8.18
C LYS A 188 -11.39 11.25 8.57
N THR A 189 -10.25 10.60 8.68
CA THR A 189 -8.98 11.26 8.97
C THR A 189 -8.56 12.16 7.81
N LEU A 190 -8.70 11.69 6.57
CA LEU A 190 -8.44 12.49 5.37
C LEU A 190 -9.38 13.71 5.29
N ASP A 191 -10.67 13.55 5.60
CA ASP A 191 -11.62 14.67 5.72
C ASP A 191 -11.16 15.70 6.75
N ALA A 192 -10.64 15.27 7.90
CA ALA A 192 -10.17 16.16 8.94
C ALA A 192 -8.93 16.96 8.47
N ILE A 193 -7.95 16.28 7.86
CA ILE A 193 -6.74 16.91 7.31
C ILE A 193 -7.13 17.96 6.25
N HIS A 194 -8.02 17.62 5.33
CA HIS A 194 -8.48 18.58 4.31
C HIS A 194 -9.18 19.81 4.91
N ARG A 195 -10.02 19.64 5.94
CA ARG A 195 -10.66 20.76 6.62
C ARG A 195 -9.68 21.68 7.35
N MET A 196 -8.61 21.14 7.88
CA MET A 196 -7.56 21.92 8.55
C MET A 196 -6.75 22.77 7.56
N HIS A 197 -6.54 22.25 6.37
CA HIS A 197 -5.77 22.92 5.32
C HIS A 197 -6.59 23.95 4.51
N SER A 198 -7.93 23.82 4.50
CA SER A 198 -8.84 24.73 3.77
C SER A 198 -9.21 26.00 4.57
N LYS A 199 -8.63 26.21 5.75
CA LYS A 199 -8.81 27.39 6.58
C LYS A 199 -7.62 28.34 6.46
#